data_fe9f78293aea76f17003d068cd63c97c
#
_entry.id   fe9f78293aea76f17003d068cd63c97c
#
_cell.length_a   1.000
_cell.length_b   1.000
_cell.length_c   1.000
_cell.angle_alpha   90.00
_cell.angle_beta   90.00
_cell.angle_gamma   90.00
#
_symmetry.space_group_name_H-M   'P 1'
#
loop_
_entity.id
_entity.type
_entity.pdbx_description
1 polymer ?
#
loop_
_entity_poly.entity_id
_entity_poly.type
_entity_poly.pdbx_seq_one_letter_code
_entity_poly.pdbx_strand_id
1 'polypeptide(L)'
;MLPPRRLDLPWSELAANADALEASSSPRFLQRIEASLDQPTHDPYGQPIPTPDGHIESRRDARLRELARPRWAPVRITRVADAPLETLVFLDERHPRPDTRSRIQACTAENDIIKVRSAEWHGTLLPAGAGVLHASLHDEAAR
;
A
#
# COMPACT_ATOMS: atom_id res chain seq x y z
N MET A 1 13.00 -13.03 -18.00
CA MET A 1 11.63 -12.50 -17.82
C MET A 1 11.79 -11.06 -17.36
N LEU A 2 11.44 -10.08 -18.21
CA LEU A 2 11.53 -8.66 -17.85
C LEU A 2 10.48 -8.37 -16.77
N PRO A 3 10.85 -7.67 -15.67
CA PRO A 3 9.85 -7.25 -14.68
C PRO A 3 8.81 -6.34 -15.37
N PRO A 4 7.54 -6.36 -14.93
CA PRO A 4 6.52 -5.50 -15.50
C PRO A 4 7.02 -4.06 -15.44
N ARG A 5 7.02 -3.36 -16.57
CA ARG A 5 7.38 -1.94 -16.64
C ARG A 5 6.34 -1.18 -15.82
N ARG A 6 6.70 -0.77 -14.62
CA ARG A 6 5.91 0.15 -13.82
C ARG A 6 5.90 1.49 -14.57
N LEU A 7 4.74 2.12 -14.63
CA LEU A 7 4.60 3.44 -15.26
C LEU A 7 5.32 4.55 -14.50
N ASP A 8 5.93 4.25 -13.39
CA ASP A 8 6.74 5.16 -12.55
C ASP A 8 6.05 6.50 -12.27
N LEU A 9 4.72 6.46 -12.13
CA LEU A 9 3.90 7.61 -11.81
C LEU A 9 3.83 7.78 -10.29
N PRO A 10 3.84 9.04 -9.80
CA PRO A 10 3.57 9.34 -8.41
C PRO A 10 2.19 8.82 -7.99
N TRP A 11 2.05 8.38 -6.76
CA TRP A 11 0.76 7.92 -6.22
C TRP A 11 -0.33 8.98 -6.30
N SER A 12 0.03 10.24 -6.16
CA SER A 12 -0.87 11.38 -6.30
C SER A 12 -1.49 11.53 -7.69
N GLU A 13 -0.87 10.98 -8.73
CA GLU A 13 -1.34 11.07 -10.10
C GLU A 13 -2.06 9.79 -10.56
N LEU A 14 -1.87 8.67 -9.87
CA LEU A 14 -2.39 7.36 -10.30
C LEU A 14 -3.92 7.36 -10.39
N ALA A 15 -4.62 7.84 -9.37
CA ALA A 15 -6.08 7.81 -9.31
C ALA A 15 -6.69 8.64 -10.45
N ALA A 16 -6.26 9.89 -10.62
CA ALA A 16 -6.78 10.78 -11.67
C ALA A 16 -6.52 10.24 -13.09
N ASN A 17 -5.35 9.63 -13.32
CA ASN A 17 -5.03 9.02 -14.61
C ASN A 17 -5.84 7.74 -14.85
N ALA A 18 -6.08 6.93 -13.81
CA ALA A 18 -6.91 5.73 -13.91
C ALA A 18 -8.37 6.09 -14.25
N ASP A 19 -8.95 7.06 -13.55
CA ASP A 19 -10.31 7.55 -13.80
C ASP A 19 -10.48 8.09 -15.23
N ALA A 20 -9.51 8.87 -15.71
CA ALA A 20 -9.52 9.39 -17.06
C ALA A 20 -9.42 8.27 -18.13
N LEU A 21 -8.60 7.25 -17.88
CA LEU A 21 -8.45 6.11 -18.76
C LEU A 21 -9.73 5.26 -18.77
N GLU A 22 -10.33 4.99 -17.61
CA GLU A 22 -11.59 4.26 -17.51
C GLU A 22 -12.71 4.97 -18.28
N ALA A 23 -12.89 6.27 -18.06
CA ALA A 23 -13.94 7.08 -18.69
C ALA A 23 -13.82 7.13 -20.24
N SER A 24 -12.60 6.99 -20.79
CA SER A 24 -12.33 7.08 -22.22
C SER A 24 -12.18 5.70 -22.91
N SER A 25 -12.16 4.62 -22.15
CA SER A 25 -11.83 3.29 -22.66
C SER A 25 -13.05 2.41 -22.86
N SER A 26 -13.05 1.59 -23.92
CA SER A 26 -14.07 0.55 -24.09
C SER A 26 -13.81 -0.63 -23.15
N PRO A 27 -14.87 -1.36 -22.72
CA PRO A 27 -14.71 -2.57 -21.87
C PRO A 27 -13.75 -3.61 -22.49
N ARG A 28 -13.78 -3.76 -23.80
CA ARG A 28 -12.88 -4.68 -24.52
C ARG A 28 -11.41 -4.24 -24.44
N PHE A 29 -11.16 -2.94 -24.46
CA PHE A 29 -9.80 -2.40 -24.32
C PHE A 29 -9.27 -2.61 -22.91
N LEU A 30 -10.09 -2.35 -21.88
CA LEU A 30 -9.72 -2.59 -20.49
C LEU A 30 -9.41 -4.07 -20.22
N GLN A 31 -10.23 -4.99 -20.72
CA GLN A 31 -9.95 -6.45 -20.66
C GLN A 31 -8.61 -6.83 -21.31
N ARG A 32 -8.23 -6.17 -22.41
CA ARG A 32 -6.94 -6.40 -23.05
C ARG A 32 -5.77 -5.89 -22.23
N ILE A 33 -5.93 -4.75 -21.57
CA ILE A 33 -4.93 -4.20 -20.63
C ILE A 33 -4.76 -5.17 -19.47
N GLU A 34 -5.86 -5.59 -18.83
CA GLU A 34 -5.86 -6.55 -17.73
C GLU A 34 -5.12 -7.84 -18.10
N ALA A 35 -5.44 -8.41 -19.25
CA ALA A 35 -4.77 -9.61 -19.76
C ALA A 35 -3.27 -9.38 -20.02
N SER A 36 -2.88 -8.17 -20.45
CA SER A 36 -1.47 -7.83 -20.71
C SER A 36 -0.65 -7.61 -19.42
N LEU A 37 -1.34 -7.39 -18.30
CA LEU A 37 -0.75 -7.22 -16.98
C LEU A 37 -0.73 -8.55 -16.18
N ASP A 38 -0.95 -9.69 -16.84
CA ASP A 38 -1.01 -11.02 -16.20
C ASP A 38 -2.08 -11.13 -15.11
N GLN A 39 -3.22 -10.48 -15.31
CA GLN A 39 -4.37 -10.47 -14.39
C GLN A 39 -3.95 -10.08 -12.96
N PRO A 40 -3.58 -8.83 -12.71
CA PRO A 40 -3.12 -8.41 -11.41
C PRO A 40 -4.22 -8.59 -10.37
N THR A 41 -3.87 -9.13 -9.20
CA THR A 41 -4.81 -9.33 -8.09
C THR A 41 -4.86 -8.14 -7.13
N HIS A 42 -3.93 -7.21 -7.28
CA HIS A 42 -3.81 -6.02 -6.44
C HIS A 42 -3.38 -4.81 -7.28
N ASP A 43 -3.89 -3.67 -6.89
CA ASP A 43 -3.49 -2.38 -7.44
C ASP A 43 -2.12 -1.90 -6.90
N PRO A 44 -1.57 -0.78 -7.38
CA PRO A 44 -0.30 -0.23 -6.89
C PRO A 44 -0.29 0.17 -5.42
N TYR A 45 -1.47 0.38 -4.82
CA TYR A 45 -1.63 0.66 -3.39
C TYR A 45 -1.73 -0.61 -2.55
N GLY A 46 -1.74 -1.80 -3.18
CA GLY A 46 -1.93 -3.10 -2.54
C GLY A 46 -3.40 -3.42 -2.22
N GLN A 47 -4.36 -2.63 -2.73
CA GLN A 47 -5.77 -2.95 -2.60
C GLN A 47 -6.11 -4.16 -3.49
N PRO A 48 -6.95 -5.11 -3.02
CA PRO A 48 -7.34 -6.23 -3.83
C PRO A 48 -8.26 -5.78 -4.97
N ILE A 49 -7.99 -6.27 -6.17
CA ILE A 49 -8.84 -6.07 -7.35
C ILE A 49 -9.92 -7.15 -7.32
N PRO A 50 -11.22 -6.80 -7.39
CA PRO A 50 -12.29 -7.78 -7.47
C PRO A 50 -12.14 -8.68 -8.69
N THR A 51 -12.38 -9.97 -8.51
CA THR A 51 -12.48 -10.90 -9.64
C THR A 51 -13.73 -10.62 -10.50
N PRO A 52 -13.82 -11.11 -11.75
CA PRO A 52 -14.97 -10.86 -12.62
C PRO A 52 -16.33 -11.31 -12.04
N ASP A 53 -16.34 -12.27 -11.11
CA ASP A 53 -17.51 -12.71 -10.35
C ASP A 53 -17.74 -11.90 -9.06
N GLY A 54 -16.96 -10.84 -8.83
CA GLY A 54 -17.12 -9.91 -7.70
C GLY A 54 -16.50 -10.39 -6.40
N HIS A 55 -15.73 -11.48 -6.40
CA HIS A 55 -15.02 -11.90 -5.19
C HIS A 55 -13.83 -11.00 -4.89
N ILE A 56 -13.66 -10.62 -3.63
CA ILE A 56 -12.53 -9.84 -3.13
C ILE A 56 -11.72 -10.70 -2.16
N GLU A 57 -10.44 -10.84 -2.43
CA GLU A 57 -9.53 -11.55 -1.54
C GLU A 57 -9.44 -10.84 -0.19
N SER A 58 -9.80 -11.54 0.89
CA SER A 58 -9.66 -11.00 2.25
C SER A 58 -8.23 -11.14 2.74
N ARG A 59 -7.61 -10.02 3.11
CA ARG A 59 -6.30 -10.00 3.76
C ARG A 59 -6.43 -9.88 5.27
N ARG A 60 -5.60 -10.64 5.99
CA ARG A 60 -5.44 -10.49 7.44
C ARG A 60 -4.41 -9.40 7.70
N ASP A 61 -4.87 -8.16 7.63
CA ASP A 61 -4.07 -7.00 7.97
C ASP A 61 -4.82 -6.09 8.94
N ALA A 62 -4.09 -5.19 9.57
CA ALA A 62 -4.63 -4.18 10.46
C ALA A 62 -3.96 -2.83 10.16
N ARG A 63 -4.55 -1.75 10.61
CA ARG A 63 -3.92 -0.44 10.50
C ARG A 63 -2.59 -0.43 11.26
N LEU A 64 -1.60 0.22 10.68
CA LEU A 64 -0.25 0.25 11.24
C LEU A 64 -0.23 0.71 12.71
N ARG A 65 -1.08 1.69 13.06
CA ARG A 65 -1.24 2.18 14.43
C ARG A 65 -1.70 1.10 15.42
N GLU A 66 -2.52 0.14 14.98
CA GLU A 66 -3.03 -0.95 15.81
C GLU A 66 -1.96 -2.01 16.08
N LEU A 67 -0.98 -2.12 15.19
CA LEU A 67 0.15 -3.03 15.30
C LEU A 67 1.36 -2.42 16.02
N ALA A 68 1.37 -1.09 16.18
CA ALA A 68 2.47 -0.40 16.86
C ALA A 68 2.58 -0.82 18.32
N ARG A 69 3.81 -1.07 18.77
CA ARG A 69 4.14 -1.53 20.12
C ARG A 69 5.22 -0.62 20.72
N PRO A 70 5.38 -0.56 22.06
CA PRO A 70 6.47 0.18 22.69
C PRO A 70 7.86 -0.26 22.23
N ARG A 71 7.98 -1.52 21.83
CA ARG A 71 9.20 -2.10 21.25
C ARG A 71 9.01 -2.28 19.75
N TRP A 72 10.13 -2.27 19.01
CA TRP A 72 10.12 -2.48 17.57
C TRP A 72 9.45 -3.81 17.20
N ALA A 73 8.35 -3.73 16.47
CA ALA A 73 7.63 -4.90 15.96
C ALA A 73 7.91 -5.08 14.47
N PRO A 74 8.25 -6.29 14.02
CA PRO A 74 8.41 -6.59 12.61
C PRO A 74 7.04 -6.68 11.93
N VAL A 75 6.90 -5.97 10.81
CA VAL A 75 5.67 -5.95 10.01
C VAL A 75 6.00 -5.99 8.53
N ARG A 76 5.02 -6.40 7.74
CA ARG A 76 5.00 -6.22 6.29
C ARG A 76 3.88 -5.25 5.95
N ILE A 77 4.21 -4.16 5.26
CA ILE A 77 3.21 -3.24 4.73
C ILE A 77 2.40 -4.01 3.67
N THR A 78 1.08 -3.99 3.78
CA THR A 78 0.19 -4.74 2.87
C THR A 78 -0.49 -3.83 1.87
N ARG A 79 -0.97 -2.68 2.32
CA ARG A 79 -1.69 -1.72 1.47
C ARG A 79 -1.74 -0.33 2.07
N VAL A 80 -2.11 0.62 1.22
CA VAL A 80 -2.49 1.98 1.59
C VAL A 80 -3.99 2.09 1.36
N ALA A 81 -4.75 2.47 2.40
CA ALA A 81 -6.17 2.76 2.26
C ALA A 81 -6.39 4.11 1.57
N ASP A 82 -7.63 4.40 1.17
CA ASP A 82 -7.99 5.68 0.63
C ASP A 82 -7.54 6.82 1.54
N ALA A 83 -6.84 7.79 0.96
CA ALA A 83 -6.23 8.88 1.69
C ALA A 83 -6.37 10.20 0.91
N PRO A 84 -6.43 11.33 1.62
CA PRO A 84 -6.32 12.64 1.00
C PRO A 84 -5.03 12.78 0.20
N LEU A 85 -5.08 13.58 -0.87
CA LEU A 85 -3.95 13.79 -1.78
C LEU A 85 -2.65 14.17 -1.06
N GLU A 86 -2.74 15.07 -0.08
CA GLU A 86 -1.58 15.47 0.72
C GLU A 86 -0.93 14.31 1.49
N THR A 87 -1.76 13.35 1.95
CA THR A 87 -1.26 12.15 2.63
C THR A 87 -0.59 11.21 1.63
N LEU A 88 -1.14 11.05 0.44
CA LEU A 88 -0.53 10.24 -0.62
C LEU A 88 0.82 10.83 -1.07
N VAL A 89 0.91 12.14 -1.28
CA VAL A 89 2.17 12.83 -1.59
C VAL A 89 3.21 12.59 -0.48
N PHE A 90 2.81 12.79 0.78
CA PHE A 90 3.66 12.55 1.94
C PHE A 90 4.19 11.11 2.01
N LEU A 91 3.35 10.13 1.71
CA LEU A 91 3.74 8.72 1.72
C LEU A 91 4.59 8.36 0.49
N ASP A 92 4.28 8.93 -0.66
CA ASP A 92 5.03 8.66 -1.90
C ASP A 92 6.50 9.07 -1.78
N GLU A 93 6.78 10.22 -1.18
CA GLU A 93 8.14 10.68 -0.88
C GLU A 93 8.92 9.72 0.05
N ARG A 94 8.23 8.95 0.88
CA ARG A 94 8.81 8.05 1.88
C ARG A 94 8.82 6.58 1.49
N HIS A 95 8.22 6.26 0.34
CA HIS A 95 8.22 4.93 -0.27
C HIS A 95 7.79 3.75 0.62
N PRO A 96 6.76 3.86 1.49
CA PRO A 96 6.24 2.71 2.22
C PRO A 96 5.41 1.81 1.29
N ARG A 97 6.09 1.17 0.34
CA ARG A 97 5.43 0.37 -0.71
C ARG A 97 4.80 -0.91 -0.14
N PRO A 98 3.69 -1.40 -0.73
CA PRO A 98 3.19 -2.74 -0.43
C PRO A 98 4.30 -3.79 -0.54
N ASP A 99 4.23 -4.82 0.30
CA ASP A 99 5.22 -5.87 0.51
C ASP A 99 6.56 -5.45 1.13
N THR A 100 6.73 -4.17 1.48
CA THR A 100 7.94 -3.71 2.19
C THR A 100 7.97 -4.27 3.61
N ARG A 101 9.07 -4.95 3.96
CA ARG A 101 9.36 -5.38 5.32
C ARG A 101 9.84 -4.18 6.14
N SER A 102 9.21 -3.96 7.27
CA SER A 102 9.49 -2.82 8.13
C SER A 102 9.47 -3.24 9.60
N ARG A 103 10.07 -2.41 10.44
CA ARG A 103 9.89 -2.47 11.89
C ARG A 103 9.22 -1.20 12.34
N ILE A 104 8.24 -1.33 13.21
CA ILE A 104 7.47 -0.19 13.74
C ILE A 104 7.60 -0.11 15.25
N GLN A 105 7.52 1.12 15.75
CA GLN A 105 7.48 1.42 17.17
C GLN A 105 6.52 2.57 17.44
N ALA A 106 5.61 2.41 18.38
CA ALA A 106 4.85 3.54 18.91
C ALA A 106 5.78 4.51 19.63
N CYS A 107 5.69 5.79 19.31
CA CYS A 107 6.46 6.83 19.97
C CYS A 107 5.74 7.37 21.20
N THR A 108 4.42 7.61 21.08
CA THR A 108 3.55 8.01 22.17
C THR A 108 2.17 7.42 21.95
N ALA A 109 1.55 6.91 23.01
CA ALA A 109 0.18 6.39 22.95
C ALA A 109 -0.86 7.51 22.71
N GLU A 110 -0.52 8.76 23.07
CA GLU A 110 -1.43 9.90 23.02
C GLU A 110 -1.52 10.56 21.65
N ASN A 111 -0.48 10.44 20.81
CA ASN A 111 -0.37 11.21 19.57
C ASN A 111 -0.37 10.35 18.30
N ASP A 112 -0.55 9.04 18.39
CA ASP A 112 -0.52 8.10 17.24
C ASP A 112 0.72 8.27 16.33
N ILE A 113 1.82 8.79 16.89
CA ILE A 113 3.08 8.96 16.18
C ILE A 113 3.81 7.62 16.13
N ILE A 114 4.20 7.21 14.95
CA ILE A 114 4.84 5.92 14.71
C ILE A 114 6.19 6.11 14.05
N LYS A 115 7.24 5.56 14.65
CA LYS A 115 8.54 5.39 13.99
C LYS A 115 8.52 4.14 13.15
N VAL A 116 9.02 4.26 11.94
CA VAL A 116 9.15 3.15 10.99
C VAL A 116 10.60 3.06 10.54
N ARG A 117 11.08 1.83 10.39
CA ARG A 117 12.39 1.52 9.80
C ARG A 117 12.23 0.36 8.82
N SER A 118 12.67 0.58 7.59
CA SER A 118 12.83 -0.47 6.58
C SER A 118 14.25 -0.43 6.01
N ALA A 119 14.56 -1.29 5.06
CA ALA A 119 15.84 -1.25 4.34
C ALA A 119 15.99 0.01 3.48
N GLU A 120 14.88 0.48 2.91
CA GLU A 120 14.87 1.58 1.94
C GLU A 120 14.49 2.92 2.58
N TRP A 121 13.82 2.88 3.73
CA TRP A 121 13.29 4.07 4.37
C TRP A 121 13.23 3.96 5.89
N HIS A 122 13.49 5.07 6.56
CA HIS A 122 13.24 5.24 7.99
C HIS A 122 12.69 6.64 8.26
N GLY A 123 11.80 6.75 9.23
CA GLY A 123 11.21 8.04 9.57
C GLY A 123 10.07 7.94 10.57
N THR A 124 9.36 9.03 10.69
CA THR A 124 8.22 9.19 11.59
C THR A 124 6.96 9.40 10.76
N LEU A 125 5.94 8.60 11.04
CA LEU A 125 4.59 8.79 10.51
C LEU A 125 3.75 9.57 11.52
N LEU A 126 3.11 10.62 11.03
CA LEU A 126 2.07 11.35 11.74
C LEU A 126 0.75 10.55 11.69
N PRO A 127 -0.25 10.90 12.52
CA PRO A 127 -1.51 10.15 12.62
C PRO A 127 -2.20 9.91 11.27
N ALA A 128 -2.22 10.89 10.37
CA ALA A 128 -2.81 10.73 9.04
C ALA A 128 -2.15 9.59 8.25
N GLY A 129 -0.83 9.58 8.14
CA GLY A 129 -0.09 8.52 7.43
C GLY A 129 -0.18 7.17 8.13
N ALA A 130 -0.12 7.16 9.47
CA ALA A 130 -0.25 5.93 10.27
C ALA A 130 -1.64 5.30 10.19
N GLY A 131 -2.68 6.13 9.98
CA GLY A 131 -4.08 5.71 9.91
C GLY A 131 -4.46 5.03 8.59
N VAL A 132 -3.75 5.34 7.50
CA VAL A 132 -4.07 4.81 6.16
C VAL A 132 -3.18 3.65 5.74
N LEU A 133 -2.03 3.45 6.37
CA LEU A 133 -1.19 2.29 6.13
C LEU A 133 -1.73 1.07 6.86
N HIS A 134 -1.85 -0.03 6.12
CA HIS A 134 -2.15 -1.35 6.66
C HIS A 134 -0.93 -2.25 6.59
N ALA A 135 -0.83 -3.14 7.56
CA ALA A 135 0.26 -4.10 7.63
C ALA A 135 -0.20 -5.41 8.30
N SER A 136 0.55 -6.46 8.06
CA SER A 136 0.48 -7.70 8.82
C SER A 136 1.71 -7.85 9.71
N LEU A 137 1.56 -8.51 10.86
CA LEU A 137 2.71 -8.92 11.66
C LEU A 137 3.56 -9.89 10.84
N HIS A 138 4.85 -9.65 10.83
CA HIS A 138 5.79 -10.55 10.17
C HIS A 138 6.46 -11.41 11.24
N ASP A 139 6.23 -12.73 11.18
CA ASP A 139 6.88 -13.66 12.08
C ASP A 139 8.33 -13.87 11.59
N GLU A 140 9.31 -13.39 12.36
CA GLU A 140 10.73 -13.59 12.07
C GLU A 140 11.15 -15.07 12.27
N ALA A 141 10.28 -15.91 12.82
CA ALA A 141 10.58 -17.32 13.14
C ALA A 141 10.40 -18.30 11.97
N ALA A 142 9.92 -17.83 10.81
CA ALA A 142 9.77 -18.68 9.61
C ALA A 142 11.01 -18.58 8.71
N ARG A 143 12.16 -19.10 9.17
CA ARG A 143 13.31 -19.47 8.34
C ARG A 143 13.57 -20.95 8.47
#